data_440c37071c55eb1d3ef8a5fbbb197ff4
#
_entry.id   440c37071c55eb1d3ef8a5fbbb197ff4
#
_cell.length_a   1.000
_cell.length_b   1.000
_cell.length_c   1.000
_cell.angle_alpha   90.00
_cell.angle_beta   90.00
_cell.angle_gamma   90.00
#
_symmetry.space_group_name_H-M   'P 1'
#
loop_
_entity.id
_entity.type
_entity.pdbx_description
1 polymer ?
#
loop_
_entity_poly.entity_id
_entity_poly.type
_entity_poly.pdbx_seq_one_letter_code
_entity_poly.pdbx_strand_id
1 'polypeptide(L)'
;MMCHTALDRAAQVARFWAEAGCPMVIHVDRRVSPAKYQGLVDALADLEIVSFSRRYACEWGTWSLVAATQAAATQVLARHPRVRHVFLASGSCLPLRPVEELIDYLDERPNTDFIESVTTSDVSWTIGGFDSERFTLRFPFSWRKQRPFFDAYVKIQRRLRVRRRVPKGIVPHLGSQWWCLTRQTLSAILEDPDRKLHDRYFKRVWIPDESYFQTLARLYSTQIESRSLTLSKFDVQGKPHSFYDDHLQLLRRSDCFVARKIWPHADRLYRTFLAPASEQAARAEPNPGKIDRLFAKAVERRTRGRAGLYMQSRFPRKDHENGKTSAPYSVLHGFSDLFENFDIWLSKSVGGRVHGHLFGPGRAEFAGGETVFNGALSDSAALRDYNPRSFLTNLIWNTRGERQCFQFSPRDNQDCNWFMATDPNAQISVISGTWAVPLLRSNMNFSDIRKEAARLQKIETEHLAILRTMFVKARVRIWTMAEFIENPMESLQGIVDEIRPRAPRQVAEVPKMVDLTGFGQFLQNLKNQGMQPTLMGDFSVGSDPRPTTTDRGRPYLVR
;
A
#
# COMPACT_ATOMS: atom_id res chain seq x y z
N MET A 1 -18.85 10.17 14.91
CA MET A 1 -18.76 10.49 13.45
C MET A 1 -18.33 11.95 13.27
N MET A 2 -17.43 12.24 12.30
CA MET A 2 -16.88 13.59 12.06
C MET A 2 -17.50 14.18 10.79
N CYS A 3 -18.20 15.32 10.86
CA CYS A 3 -18.98 15.90 9.76
C CYS A 3 -18.60 17.35 9.47
N HIS A 4 -18.60 17.75 8.17
CA HIS A 4 -18.37 19.13 7.76
C HIS A 4 -19.03 19.51 6.42
N THR A 5 -19.50 18.54 5.64
CA THR A 5 -20.17 18.71 4.35
C THR A 5 -21.24 17.65 4.18
N ALA A 6 -22.19 17.86 3.27
CA ALA A 6 -23.25 16.92 2.92
C ALA A 6 -23.96 16.34 4.16
N LEU A 7 -24.49 17.23 5.01
CA LEU A 7 -25.08 16.84 6.29
C LEU A 7 -26.35 15.99 6.12
N ASP A 8 -27.08 16.16 5.04
CA ASP A 8 -28.19 15.31 4.62
C ASP A 8 -27.77 13.85 4.45
N ARG A 9 -26.63 13.60 3.81
CA ARG A 9 -26.04 12.24 3.70
C ARG A 9 -25.50 11.73 5.02
N ALA A 10 -24.89 12.62 5.79
CA ALA A 10 -24.45 12.28 7.15
C ALA A 10 -25.62 11.87 8.05
N ALA A 11 -26.78 12.52 7.93
CA ALA A 11 -28.01 12.14 8.63
C ALA A 11 -28.48 10.74 8.22
N GLN A 12 -28.55 10.44 6.93
CA GLN A 12 -28.93 9.11 6.42
C GLN A 12 -28.03 8.00 6.97
N VAL A 13 -26.73 8.21 6.93
CA VAL A 13 -25.75 7.25 7.45
C VAL A 13 -25.83 7.12 8.98
N ALA A 14 -25.98 8.23 9.68
CA ALA A 14 -26.14 8.20 11.15
C ALA A 14 -27.39 7.45 11.57
N ARG A 15 -28.51 7.71 10.88
CA ARG A 15 -29.78 7.00 11.11
C ARG A 15 -29.63 5.49 10.92
N PHE A 16 -29.02 5.07 9.81
CA PHE A 16 -28.77 3.66 9.53
C PHE A 16 -28.01 2.94 10.67
N TRP A 17 -26.94 3.56 11.19
CA TRP A 17 -26.18 3.00 12.31
C TRP A 17 -26.97 3.01 13.62
N ALA A 18 -27.71 4.10 13.88
CA ALA A 18 -28.49 4.23 15.12
C ALA A 18 -29.67 3.26 15.16
N GLU A 19 -30.40 3.09 14.05
CA GLU A 19 -31.50 2.12 13.93
C GLU A 19 -31.04 0.68 14.13
N ALA A 20 -29.78 0.37 13.77
CA ALA A 20 -29.15 -0.91 14.08
C ALA A 20 -28.58 -0.99 15.51
N GLY A 21 -28.93 -0.05 16.40
CA GLY A 21 -28.54 -0.07 17.81
C GLY A 21 -27.14 0.47 18.13
N CYS A 22 -26.42 1.06 17.19
CA CYS A 22 -25.11 1.64 17.43
C CYS A 22 -25.20 3.06 18.00
N PRO A 23 -24.75 3.32 19.24
CA PRO A 23 -24.73 4.66 19.79
C PRO A 23 -23.83 5.59 18.99
N MET A 24 -24.31 6.81 18.70
CA MET A 24 -23.61 7.78 17.86
C MET A 24 -23.29 9.07 18.61
N VAL A 25 -22.02 9.49 18.55
CA VAL A 25 -21.62 10.86 18.88
C VAL A 25 -21.13 11.55 17.61
N ILE A 26 -21.82 12.64 17.23
CA ILE A 26 -21.57 13.37 15.98
C ILE A 26 -20.87 14.69 16.31
N HIS A 27 -19.67 14.87 15.77
CA HIS A 27 -19.01 16.17 15.73
C HIS A 27 -19.28 16.85 14.38
N VAL A 28 -19.80 18.08 14.43
CA VAL A 28 -20.00 18.92 13.24
C VAL A 28 -19.05 20.12 13.31
N ASP A 29 -18.29 20.32 12.23
CA ASP A 29 -17.37 21.46 12.16
C ASP A 29 -18.08 22.78 12.47
N ARG A 30 -17.49 23.62 13.35
CA ARG A 30 -18.08 24.89 13.79
C ARG A 30 -18.32 25.87 12.65
N ARG A 31 -17.60 25.73 11.53
CA ARG A 31 -17.77 26.57 10.34
C ARG A 31 -19.02 26.26 9.52
N VAL A 32 -19.65 25.12 9.76
CA VAL A 32 -20.98 24.81 9.19
C VAL A 32 -22.00 25.80 9.75
N SER A 33 -22.82 26.36 8.87
CA SER A 33 -23.83 27.35 9.27
C SER A 33 -24.79 26.81 10.33
N PRO A 34 -25.29 27.65 11.25
CA PRO A 34 -26.24 27.22 12.27
C PRO A 34 -27.49 26.53 11.71
N ALA A 35 -28.04 27.03 10.61
CA ALA A 35 -29.23 26.46 9.96
C ALA A 35 -28.96 25.02 9.46
N LYS A 36 -27.83 24.75 8.80
CA LYS A 36 -27.48 23.40 8.35
C LYS A 36 -27.19 22.47 9.53
N TYR A 37 -26.58 22.98 10.59
CA TYR A 37 -26.37 22.22 11.80
C TYR A 37 -27.69 21.83 12.45
N GLN A 38 -28.60 22.80 12.61
CA GLN A 38 -29.91 22.56 13.19
C GLN A 38 -30.71 21.54 12.36
N GLY A 39 -30.70 21.66 11.04
CA GLY A 39 -31.34 20.67 10.16
C GLY A 39 -30.82 19.25 10.34
N LEU A 40 -29.52 19.06 10.66
CA LEU A 40 -28.99 17.74 11.01
C LEU A 40 -29.48 17.28 12.39
N VAL A 41 -29.54 18.19 13.37
CA VAL A 41 -30.05 17.87 14.71
C VAL A 41 -31.52 17.46 14.63
N ASP A 42 -32.35 18.23 13.90
CA ASP A 42 -33.78 17.96 13.73
C ASP A 42 -34.00 16.62 12.99
N ALA A 43 -33.19 16.31 11.97
CA ALA A 43 -33.28 15.06 11.22
C ALA A 43 -32.96 13.80 12.05
N LEU A 44 -32.35 13.94 13.21
CA LEU A 44 -31.95 12.84 14.10
C LEU A 44 -32.55 12.96 15.50
N ALA A 45 -33.51 13.89 15.70
CA ALA A 45 -34.07 14.19 17.04
C ALA A 45 -34.88 13.04 17.63
N ASP A 46 -35.41 12.15 16.82
CA ASP A 46 -36.15 10.95 17.20
C ASP A 46 -35.24 9.79 17.68
N LEU A 47 -33.92 9.92 17.54
CA LEU A 47 -32.96 8.86 17.88
C LEU A 47 -32.22 9.17 19.20
N GLU A 48 -32.70 8.65 20.32
CA GLU A 48 -32.17 8.91 21.67
C GLU A 48 -30.68 8.53 21.82
N ILE A 49 -30.22 7.53 21.08
CA ILE A 49 -28.81 7.06 21.10
C ILE A 49 -27.88 7.93 20.29
N VAL A 50 -28.40 8.94 19.58
CA VAL A 50 -27.60 9.92 18.83
C VAL A 50 -27.38 11.17 19.68
N SER A 51 -26.15 11.65 19.70
CA SER A 51 -25.83 12.89 20.41
C SER A 51 -24.76 13.69 19.66
N PHE A 52 -24.67 14.98 19.98
CA PHE A 52 -23.74 15.90 19.32
C PHE A 52 -22.66 16.34 20.31
N SER A 53 -21.39 16.29 19.87
CA SER A 53 -20.29 16.77 20.68
C SER A 53 -20.07 18.27 20.52
N ARG A 54 -19.27 18.85 21.43
CA ARG A 54 -18.77 20.22 21.28
C ARG A 54 -18.16 20.43 19.90
N ARG A 55 -18.55 21.51 19.21
CA ARG A 55 -18.10 21.84 17.86
C ARG A 55 -16.76 22.57 17.88
N TYR A 56 -15.81 22.06 17.10
CA TYR A 56 -14.51 22.68 16.84
C TYR A 56 -14.44 23.20 15.40
N ALA A 57 -13.70 24.27 15.16
CA ALA A 57 -13.34 24.72 13.81
C ALA A 57 -12.14 23.90 13.35
N CYS A 58 -12.38 22.82 12.62
CA CYS A 58 -11.37 21.86 12.23
C CYS A 58 -10.61 22.32 11.00
N GLU A 59 -9.29 22.39 11.09
CA GLU A 59 -8.40 22.68 9.98
C GLU A 59 -7.57 21.44 9.66
N TRP A 60 -7.54 21.04 8.39
CA TRP A 60 -6.76 19.89 7.95
C TRP A 60 -5.28 20.02 8.29
N GLY A 61 -4.69 18.96 8.78
CA GLY A 61 -3.29 18.89 9.16
C GLY A 61 -2.95 19.58 10.48
N THR A 62 -3.96 20.01 11.25
CA THR A 62 -3.77 20.67 12.55
C THR A 62 -4.38 19.86 13.70
N TRP A 63 -3.97 20.21 14.91
CA TRP A 63 -4.46 19.61 16.16
C TRP A 63 -5.98 19.63 16.34
N SER A 64 -6.68 20.54 15.67
CA SER A 64 -8.14 20.70 15.84
C SER A 64 -8.93 19.44 15.53
N LEU A 65 -8.45 18.59 14.60
CA LEU A 65 -9.06 17.30 14.29
C LEU A 65 -8.91 16.31 15.44
N VAL A 66 -7.73 16.22 16.04
CA VAL A 66 -7.49 15.37 17.21
C VAL A 66 -8.33 15.84 18.41
N ALA A 67 -8.37 17.16 18.68
CA ALA A 67 -9.17 17.71 19.76
C ALA A 67 -10.67 17.41 19.60
N ALA A 68 -11.19 17.52 18.37
CA ALA A 68 -12.57 17.18 18.07
C ALA A 68 -12.85 15.68 18.27
N THR A 69 -11.92 14.82 17.83
CA THR A 69 -12.01 13.36 18.02
C THR A 69 -11.95 13.00 19.50
N GLN A 70 -11.02 13.58 20.27
CA GLN A 70 -10.94 13.36 21.72
C GLN A 70 -12.23 13.76 22.44
N ALA A 71 -12.81 14.93 22.11
CA ALA A 71 -14.06 15.39 22.74
C ALA A 71 -15.22 14.45 22.42
N ALA A 72 -15.37 14.00 21.18
CA ALA A 72 -16.40 13.05 20.80
C ALA A 72 -16.17 11.68 21.47
N ALA A 73 -14.92 11.21 21.53
CA ALA A 73 -14.55 9.96 22.18
C ALA A 73 -14.83 9.99 23.69
N THR A 74 -14.47 11.07 24.38
CA THR A 74 -14.78 11.24 25.80
C THR A 74 -16.30 11.19 26.03
N GLN A 75 -17.08 11.84 25.18
CA GLN A 75 -18.54 11.86 25.30
C GLN A 75 -19.17 10.47 25.08
N VAL A 76 -18.72 9.71 24.07
CA VAL A 76 -19.27 8.37 23.81
C VAL A 76 -18.96 7.42 24.96
N LEU A 77 -17.74 7.46 25.51
CA LEU A 77 -17.36 6.63 26.65
C LEU A 77 -18.14 6.96 27.91
N ALA A 78 -18.42 8.25 28.15
CA ALA A 78 -19.19 8.69 29.33
C ALA A 78 -20.70 8.34 29.22
N ARG A 79 -21.30 8.55 28.02
CA ARG A 79 -22.74 8.33 27.83
C ARG A 79 -23.13 6.87 27.64
N HIS A 80 -22.20 6.07 27.09
CA HIS A 80 -22.45 4.68 26.72
C HIS A 80 -21.46 3.73 27.40
N PRO A 81 -21.63 3.43 28.70
CA PRO A 81 -20.67 2.62 29.46
C PRO A 81 -20.55 1.18 29.00
N ARG A 82 -21.50 0.66 28.22
CA ARG A 82 -21.52 -0.73 27.72
C ARG A 82 -20.83 -0.91 26.39
N VAL A 83 -20.41 0.18 25.69
CA VAL A 83 -19.70 0.01 24.39
C VAL A 83 -18.35 -0.65 24.62
N ARG A 84 -18.05 -1.67 23.81
CA ARG A 84 -16.78 -2.40 23.83
C ARG A 84 -15.78 -1.83 22.84
N HIS A 85 -16.24 -1.43 21.68
CA HIS A 85 -15.43 -0.79 20.64
C HIS A 85 -16.00 0.57 20.25
N VAL A 86 -15.13 1.48 19.85
CA VAL A 86 -15.49 2.79 19.29
C VAL A 86 -14.93 2.91 17.88
N PHE A 87 -15.81 3.06 16.90
CA PHE A 87 -15.44 3.19 15.48
C PHE A 87 -15.44 4.67 15.08
N LEU A 88 -14.31 5.17 14.60
CA LEU A 88 -14.18 6.53 14.09
C LEU A 88 -14.52 6.58 12.59
N ALA A 89 -15.63 7.23 12.25
CA ALA A 89 -16.09 7.41 10.88
C ALA A 89 -16.29 8.89 10.53
N SER A 90 -16.40 9.21 9.25
CA SER A 90 -16.79 10.54 8.78
C SER A 90 -18.20 10.52 8.20
N GLY A 91 -18.81 11.70 8.03
CA GLY A 91 -20.11 11.83 7.36
C GLY A 91 -20.11 11.42 5.88
N SER A 92 -18.93 11.16 5.28
CA SER A 92 -18.79 10.63 3.93
C SER A 92 -18.40 9.15 3.88
N CYS A 93 -18.51 8.45 5.00
CA CYS A 93 -18.35 7.01 5.10
C CYS A 93 -19.69 6.32 4.86
N LEU A 94 -19.71 5.28 4.07
CA LEU A 94 -20.90 4.49 3.76
C LEU A 94 -20.69 3.07 4.28
N PRO A 95 -21.62 2.48 5.06
CA PRO A 95 -21.57 1.05 5.39
C PRO A 95 -21.67 0.23 4.09
N LEU A 96 -20.92 -0.86 4.00
CA LEU A 96 -20.91 -1.76 2.86
C LEU A 96 -21.49 -3.12 3.20
N ARG A 97 -21.56 -3.45 4.48
CA ARG A 97 -22.02 -4.73 5.02
C ARG A 97 -23.05 -4.45 6.12
N PRO A 98 -23.92 -5.42 6.43
CA PRO A 98 -24.84 -5.31 7.57
C PRO A 98 -24.10 -4.97 8.87
N VAL A 99 -24.76 -4.19 9.72
CA VAL A 99 -24.16 -3.75 11.00
C VAL A 99 -23.94 -4.93 11.93
N GLU A 100 -24.83 -5.91 11.88
CA GLU A 100 -24.77 -7.15 12.65
C GLU A 100 -23.46 -7.91 12.37
N GLU A 101 -23.04 -7.96 11.10
CA GLU A 101 -21.77 -8.60 10.75
C GLU A 101 -20.55 -7.87 11.35
N LEU A 102 -20.61 -6.54 11.46
CA LEU A 102 -19.55 -5.78 12.16
C LEU A 102 -19.58 -6.06 13.66
N ILE A 103 -20.76 -6.12 14.25
CA ILE A 103 -20.91 -6.42 15.69
C ILE A 103 -20.36 -7.82 15.99
N ASP A 104 -20.80 -8.83 15.26
CA ASP A 104 -20.31 -10.21 15.39
C ASP A 104 -18.79 -10.28 15.25
N TYR A 105 -18.26 -9.62 14.22
CA TYR A 105 -16.83 -9.55 13.96
C TYR A 105 -16.02 -8.95 15.12
N LEU A 106 -16.53 -7.89 15.72
CA LEU A 106 -15.90 -7.23 16.88
C LEU A 106 -16.10 -8.05 18.17
N ASP A 107 -17.23 -8.75 18.31
CA ASP A 107 -17.53 -9.60 19.47
C ASP A 107 -16.64 -10.86 19.52
N GLU A 108 -16.27 -11.39 18.37
CA GLU A 108 -15.26 -12.44 18.26
C GLU A 108 -13.83 -11.94 18.61
N ARG A 109 -13.62 -10.61 18.64
CA ARG A 109 -12.32 -9.96 18.86
C ARG A 109 -12.37 -8.87 19.93
N PRO A 110 -12.83 -9.19 21.14
CA PRO A 110 -13.18 -8.19 22.16
C PRO A 110 -12.01 -7.33 22.64
N ASN A 111 -10.79 -7.80 22.50
CA ASN A 111 -9.57 -7.13 22.96
C ASN A 111 -8.70 -6.60 21.82
N THR A 112 -9.18 -6.63 20.57
CA THR A 112 -8.40 -6.26 19.39
C THR A 112 -8.71 -4.83 18.96
N ASP A 113 -7.68 -4.03 18.83
CA ASP A 113 -7.71 -2.68 18.27
C ASP A 113 -7.36 -2.71 16.78
N PHE A 114 -8.25 -2.18 15.94
CA PHE A 114 -8.05 -2.08 14.50
C PHE A 114 -7.60 -0.65 14.15
N ILE A 115 -6.32 -0.46 14.00
CA ILE A 115 -5.72 0.83 13.70
C ILE A 115 -4.45 0.66 12.88
N GLU A 116 -4.40 1.24 11.69
CA GLU A 116 -3.14 1.30 10.94
C GLU A 116 -2.10 2.08 11.75
N SER A 117 -1.00 1.42 12.07
CA SER A 117 0.04 1.99 12.92
C SER A 117 1.41 1.48 12.46
N VAL A 118 2.05 2.27 11.60
CA VAL A 118 3.31 1.96 10.91
C VAL A 118 4.41 2.85 11.45
N THR A 119 5.62 2.32 11.60
CA THR A 119 6.77 3.10 12.06
C THR A 119 7.15 4.15 11.02
N THR A 120 7.71 5.26 11.48
CA THR A 120 8.11 6.37 10.58
C THR A 120 9.17 6.00 9.56
N SER A 121 9.95 4.93 9.79
CA SER A 121 10.94 4.41 8.84
C SER A 121 10.33 3.64 7.68
N ASP A 122 9.13 3.08 7.86
CA ASP A 122 8.51 2.12 6.91
C ASP A 122 7.33 2.72 6.15
N VAL A 123 7.03 3.98 6.40
CA VAL A 123 5.94 4.68 5.72
C VAL A 123 6.30 4.94 4.26
N SER A 124 5.49 4.42 3.34
CA SER A 124 5.68 4.55 1.89
C SER A 124 4.85 5.67 1.24
N TRP A 125 3.83 6.20 1.93
CA TRP A 125 2.86 7.16 1.35
C TRP A 125 3.11 8.63 1.71
N THR A 126 4.12 8.94 2.51
CA THR A 126 4.42 10.33 2.86
C THR A 126 5.10 11.06 1.71
N ILE A 127 4.41 12.06 1.18
CA ILE A 127 4.92 12.87 0.09
C ILE A 127 5.76 14.02 0.65
N GLY A 128 6.93 14.24 0.05
CA GLY A 128 7.79 15.39 0.35
C GLY A 128 8.72 15.23 1.56
N GLY A 129 8.95 14.00 2.04
CA GLY A 129 10.02 13.72 2.99
C GLY A 129 9.75 14.19 4.43
N PHE A 130 8.47 14.28 4.82
CA PHE A 130 8.10 14.60 6.20
C PHE A 130 7.75 13.36 7.02
N ASP A 131 8.54 12.29 6.94
CA ASP A 131 8.28 11.07 7.71
C ASP A 131 8.68 11.29 9.17
N SER A 132 9.96 11.20 9.47
CA SER A 132 10.52 11.50 10.79
C SER A 132 10.49 13.00 11.12
N GLU A 133 10.59 13.86 10.11
CA GLU A 133 10.57 15.32 10.30
C GLU A 133 9.23 15.83 10.83
N ARG A 134 8.10 15.14 10.60
CA ARG A 134 6.81 15.48 11.26
C ARG A 134 6.95 15.57 12.77
N PHE A 135 7.81 14.73 13.35
CA PHE A 135 8.01 14.57 14.80
C PHE A 135 9.19 15.38 15.33
N THR A 136 10.19 15.64 14.51
CA THR A 136 11.43 16.31 14.92
C THR A 136 11.43 17.81 14.64
N LEU A 137 10.57 18.29 13.76
CA LEU A 137 10.34 19.71 13.52
C LEU A 137 9.05 20.20 14.20
N ARG A 138 8.80 21.49 14.14
CA ARG A 138 7.60 22.14 14.68
C ARG A 138 6.79 22.75 13.55
N PHE A 139 5.47 22.52 13.57
CA PHE A 139 4.54 22.97 12.55
C PHE A 139 3.43 23.86 13.17
N PRO A 140 3.72 25.13 13.50
CA PRO A 140 2.76 26.03 14.11
C PRO A 140 1.77 26.65 13.12
N PHE A 141 2.11 26.64 11.83
CA PHE A 141 1.33 27.27 10.76
C PHE A 141 0.46 26.24 10.02
N SER A 142 -0.71 26.68 9.59
CA SER A 142 -1.57 25.88 8.72
C SER A 142 -0.99 25.81 7.32
N TRP A 143 -0.76 24.58 6.82
CA TRP A 143 -0.26 24.37 5.46
C TRP A 143 -1.21 24.93 4.39
N ARG A 144 -2.54 24.87 4.60
CA ARG A 144 -3.54 25.38 3.64
C ARG A 144 -3.67 26.89 3.65
N LYS A 145 -3.66 27.50 4.83
CA LYS A 145 -3.93 28.95 4.97
C LYS A 145 -2.69 29.80 4.99
N GLN A 146 -1.56 29.25 5.43
CA GLN A 146 -0.33 29.98 5.72
C GLN A 146 0.87 29.30 5.07
N ARG A 147 0.69 28.78 3.84
CA ARG A 147 1.71 27.99 3.16
C ARG A 147 3.08 28.66 3.05
N PRO A 148 3.20 29.94 2.67
CA PRO A 148 4.52 30.60 2.62
C PRO A 148 5.24 30.59 3.97
N PHE A 149 4.51 30.86 5.06
CA PHE A 149 5.06 30.82 6.41
C PHE A 149 5.42 29.40 6.85
N PHE A 150 4.59 28.42 6.50
CA PHE A 150 4.86 27.01 6.74
C PHE A 150 6.17 26.59 6.07
N ASP A 151 6.30 26.82 4.76
CA ASP A 151 7.47 26.43 3.98
C ASP A 151 8.74 27.17 4.44
N ALA A 152 8.65 28.48 4.71
CA ALA A 152 9.77 29.28 5.22
C ALA A 152 10.24 28.78 6.59
N TYR A 153 9.31 28.50 7.50
CA TYR A 153 9.62 28.03 8.85
C TYR A 153 10.28 26.64 8.84
N VAL A 154 9.83 25.74 7.97
CA VAL A 154 10.48 24.43 7.77
C VAL A 154 11.91 24.61 7.26
N LYS A 155 12.12 25.48 6.25
CA LYS A 155 13.47 25.77 5.73
C LYS A 155 14.42 26.32 6.80
N ILE A 156 13.93 27.26 7.62
CA ILE A 156 14.71 27.84 8.73
C ILE A 156 15.08 26.76 9.74
N GLN A 157 14.15 25.92 10.16
CA GLN A 157 14.41 24.84 11.11
C GLN A 157 15.45 23.84 10.57
N ARG A 158 15.37 23.48 9.30
CA ARG A 158 16.35 22.60 8.62
C ARG A 158 17.74 23.26 8.59
N ARG A 159 17.81 24.55 8.24
CA ARG A 159 19.07 25.30 8.22
C ARG A 159 19.72 25.40 9.60
N LEU A 160 18.92 25.64 10.62
CA LEU A 160 19.37 25.72 12.03
C LEU A 160 19.53 24.33 12.67
N ARG A 161 19.31 23.24 11.95
CA ARG A 161 19.36 21.86 12.44
C ARG A 161 18.53 21.63 13.71
N VAL A 162 17.40 22.33 13.82
CA VAL A 162 16.48 22.21 14.95
C VAL A 162 15.95 20.76 14.98
N ARG A 163 16.11 20.11 16.13
CA ARG A 163 15.53 18.80 16.38
C ARG A 163 14.82 18.80 17.72
N ARG A 164 13.53 18.54 17.67
CA ARG A 164 12.69 18.35 18.84
C ARG A 164 12.78 16.89 19.31
N ARG A 165 12.91 16.70 20.60
CA ARG A 165 12.89 15.35 21.19
C ARG A 165 11.46 14.84 21.25
N VAL A 166 11.27 13.57 20.91
CA VAL A 166 10.03 12.84 21.16
C VAL A 166 9.91 12.61 22.67
N PRO A 167 8.72 12.75 23.28
CA PRO A 167 8.54 12.40 24.69
C PRO A 167 9.02 10.99 25.00
N LYS A 168 9.58 10.79 26.18
CA LYS A 168 10.01 9.45 26.62
C LYS A 168 8.78 8.52 26.69
N GLY A 169 8.99 7.26 26.38
CA GLY A 169 7.97 6.22 26.46
C GLY A 169 7.12 6.06 25.20
N ILE A 170 7.13 7.01 24.24
CA ILE A 170 6.41 6.85 22.98
C ILE A 170 7.34 6.72 21.78
N VAL A 171 6.96 5.87 20.84
CA VAL A 171 7.61 5.72 19.53
C VAL A 171 6.62 6.20 18.46
N PRO A 172 6.96 7.24 17.67
CA PRO A 172 6.05 7.78 16.69
C PRO A 172 5.64 6.77 15.62
N HIS A 173 4.34 6.67 15.39
CA HIS A 173 3.73 5.86 14.34
C HIS A 173 2.81 6.72 13.47
N LEU A 174 2.64 6.31 12.24
CA LEU A 174 1.74 6.92 11.26
C LEU A 174 0.72 5.90 10.77
N GLY A 175 -0.43 6.36 10.34
CA GLY A 175 -1.47 5.51 9.79
C GLY A 175 -2.73 6.28 9.44
N SER A 176 -3.75 5.57 8.99
CA SER A 176 -5.05 6.15 8.68
C SER A 176 -5.69 6.77 9.92
N GLN A 177 -6.36 7.90 9.76
CA GLN A 177 -7.20 8.51 10.79
C GLN A 177 -8.35 7.57 11.24
N TRP A 178 -8.77 6.63 10.39
CA TRP A 178 -10.00 5.83 10.57
C TRP A 178 -9.70 4.51 11.25
N TRP A 179 -9.96 4.46 12.54
CA TRP A 179 -9.69 3.34 13.43
C TRP A 179 -10.96 2.84 14.12
N CYS A 180 -10.88 1.62 14.62
CA CYS A 180 -11.82 1.03 15.56
C CYS A 180 -11.04 0.56 16.78
N LEU A 181 -11.17 1.27 17.90
CA LEU A 181 -10.45 0.98 19.13
C LEU A 181 -11.36 0.37 20.18
N THR A 182 -10.82 -0.52 21.00
CA THR A 182 -11.48 -1.02 22.20
C THR A 182 -11.72 0.11 23.18
N ARG A 183 -12.77 -0.02 23.98
CA ARG A 183 -13.03 0.90 25.08
C ARG A 183 -11.82 1.04 26.00
N GLN A 184 -11.15 -0.08 26.32
CA GLN A 184 -10.01 -0.11 27.21
C GLN A 184 -8.88 0.76 26.67
N THR A 185 -8.44 0.55 25.44
CA THR A 185 -7.37 1.32 24.81
C THR A 185 -7.73 2.79 24.69
N LEU A 186 -8.96 3.09 24.24
CA LEU A 186 -9.41 4.48 24.08
C LEU A 186 -9.49 5.22 25.41
N SER A 187 -10.00 4.58 26.48
CA SER A 187 -10.00 5.14 27.83
C SER A 187 -8.59 5.40 28.32
N ALA A 188 -7.68 4.43 28.18
CA ALA A 188 -6.29 4.59 28.59
C ALA A 188 -5.59 5.76 27.87
N ILE A 189 -5.85 5.96 26.57
CA ILE A 189 -5.34 7.13 25.84
C ILE A 189 -5.91 8.46 26.37
N LEU A 190 -7.21 8.49 26.70
CA LEU A 190 -7.87 9.72 27.14
C LEU A 190 -7.61 10.06 28.61
N GLU A 191 -7.30 9.06 29.43
CA GLU A 191 -7.01 9.18 30.86
C GLU A 191 -5.51 9.12 31.17
N ASP A 192 -4.67 9.07 30.14
CA ASP A 192 -3.22 9.03 30.24
C ASP A 192 -2.68 10.11 31.19
N PRO A 193 -1.93 9.76 32.24
CA PRO A 193 -1.31 10.71 33.16
C PRO A 193 -0.44 11.76 32.43
N ASP A 194 0.24 11.35 31.37
CA ASP A 194 1.09 12.20 30.54
C ASP A 194 0.34 12.86 29.37
N ARG A 195 -0.98 12.72 29.30
CA ARG A 195 -1.79 13.28 28.21
C ARG A 195 -1.49 14.75 27.90
N LYS A 196 -1.32 15.58 28.93
CA LYS A 196 -1.00 17.02 28.71
C LYS A 196 0.34 17.22 28.00
N LEU A 197 1.32 16.35 28.28
CA LEU A 197 2.62 16.33 27.62
C LEU A 197 2.48 15.88 26.16
N HIS A 198 1.79 14.78 25.93
CA HIS A 198 1.53 14.23 24.59
C HIS A 198 0.73 15.20 23.74
N ASP A 199 -0.36 15.78 24.26
CA ASP A 199 -1.16 16.79 23.56
C ASP A 199 -0.31 18.02 23.17
N ARG A 200 0.52 18.52 24.10
CA ARG A 200 1.43 19.65 23.82
C ARG A 200 2.43 19.31 22.74
N TYR A 201 2.93 18.09 22.74
CA TYR A 201 3.86 17.61 21.72
C TYR A 201 3.19 17.50 20.35
N PHE A 202 2.06 16.80 20.25
CA PHE A 202 1.34 16.56 18.99
C PHE A 202 0.68 17.82 18.41
N LYS A 203 0.37 18.84 19.21
CA LYS A 203 -0.06 20.16 18.71
C LYS A 203 0.94 20.83 17.75
N ARG A 204 2.16 20.36 17.73
CA ARG A 204 3.23 20.87 16.84
C ARG A 204 3.68 19.85 15.80
N VAL A 205 3.02 18.70 15.72
CA VAL A 205 3.20 17.70 14.67
C VAL A 205 2.31 18.07 13.48
N TRP A 206 2.79 17.87 12.28
CA TRP A 206 2.00 18.06 11.06
C TRP A 206 1.12 16.84 10.81
N ILE A 207 -0.16 17.06 10.53
CA ILE A 207 -1.21 16.03 10.37
C ILE A 207 -1.24 15.09 11.60
N PRO A 208 -1.51 15.63 12.80
CA PRO A 208 -1.46 14.84 14.03
C PRO A 208 -2.58 13.82 14.13
N ASP A 209 -3.67 13.95 13.38
CA ASP A 209 -4.78 12.99 13.29
C ASP A 209 -4.37 11.66 12.64
N GLU A 210 -3.26 11.64 11.87
CA GLU A 210 -2.65 10.43 11.32
C GLU A 210 -1.52 9.85 12.20
N SER A 211 -1.31 10.36 13.41
CA SER A 211 -0.20 9.93 14.25
C SER A 211 -0.48 9.87 15.75
N TYR A 212 -1.40 10.67 16.26
CA TYR A 212 -1.69 10.73 17.70
C TYR A 212 -2.21 9.40 18.23
N PHE A 213 -3.35 8.94 17.71
CA PHE A 213 -3.97 7.68 18.14
C PHE A 213 -3.11 6.49 17.71
N GLN A 214 -2.48 6.53 16.55
CA GLN A 214 -1.58 5.51 16.02
C GLN A 214 -0.37 5.27 16.92
N THR A 215 0.17 6.35 17.49
CA THR A 215 1.29 6.29 18.44
C THR A 215 0.85 5.79 19.82
N LEU A 216 -0.22 6.37 20.36
CA LEU A 216 -0.65 6.06 21.73
C LEU A 216 -1.35 4.70 21.85
N ALA A 217 -2.00 4.20 20.79
CA ALA A 217 -2.51 2.84 20.77
C ALA A 217 -1.40 1.82 20.98
N ARG A 218 -0.19 2.05 20.43
CA ARG A 218 0.98 1.18 20.68
C ARG A 218 1.43 1.15 22.13
N LEU A 219 1.12 2.17 22.89
CA LEU A 219 1.48 2.23 24.31
C LEU A 219 0.46 1.47 25.19
N TYR A 220 -0.83 1.50 24.83
CA TYR A 220 -1.91 1.05 25.70
C TYR A 220 -2.66 -0.19 25.22
N SER A 221 -2.57 -0.52 23.94
CA SER A 221 -3.26 -1.68 23.39
C SER A 221 -2.58 -2.99 23.78
N THR A 222 -3.39 -3.97 24.13
CA THR A 222 -2.93 -5.34 24.37
C THR A 222 -2.79 -6.12 23.06
N GLN A 223 -3.63 -5.82 22.06
CA GLN A 223 -3.63 -6.49 20.77
C GLN A 223 -3.99 -5.54 19.63
N ILE A 224 -3.04 -5.25 18.75
CA ILE A 224 -3.27 -4.41 17.58
C ILE A 224 -3.29 -5.26 16.31
N GLU A 225 -4.38 -5.16 15.55
CA GLU A 225 -4.37 -5.47 14.14
C GLU A 225 -4.16 -4.19 13.33
N SER A 226 -2.95 -4.06 12.74
CA SER A 226 -2.58 -2.86 11.98
C SER A 226 -3.25 -2.82 10.61
N ARG A 227 -4.56 -2.67 10.61
CA ARG A 227 -5.41 -2.51 9.41
C ARG A 227 -6.60 -1.60 9.70
N SER A 228 -7.16 -1.02 8.67
CA SER A 228 -8.43 -0.29 8.75
C SER A 228 -9.59 -1.20 8.37
N LEU A 229 -10.72 -1.07 9.05
CA LEU A 229 -12.00 -1.68 8.67
C LEU A 229 -12.72 -0.84 7.61
N THR A 230 -12.14 0.29 7.23
CA THR A 230 -12.65 1.24 6.25
C THR A 230 -11.86 1.16 4.95
N LEU A 231 -12.55 0.88 3.85
CA LEU A 231 -12.00 0.97 2.51
C LEU A 231 -11.74 2.43 2.14
N SER A 232 -10.51 2.78 1.85
CA SER A 232 -10.14 4.08 1.32
C SER A 232 -9.02 3.92 0.30
N LYS A 233 -9.05 4.73 -0.76
CA LYS A 233 -8.00 4.79 -1.76
C LYS A 233 -7.49 6.20 -1.88
N PHE A 234 -6.18 6.34 -1.94
CA PHE A 234 -5.51 7.64 -2.11
C PHE A 234 -4.80 7.70 -3.45
N ASP A 235 -4.74 8.89 -4.04
CA ASP A 235 -3.92 9.15 -5.20
C ASP A 235 -2.44 9.32 -4.79
N VAL A 236 -1.57 9.49 -5.79
CA VAL A 236 -0.12 9.70 -5.58
C VAL A 236 0.21 10.98 -4.80
N GLN A 237 -0.76 11.88 -4.61
CA GLN A 237 -0.62 13.11 -3.84
C GLN A 237 -1.20 12.99 -2.42
N GLY A 238 -1.65 11.78 -2.02
CA GLY A 238 -2.29 11.55 -0.73
C GLY A 238 -3.72 12.10 -0.63
N LYS A 239 -4.40 12.41 -1.76
CA LYS A 239 -5.80 12.81 -1.75
C LYS A 239 -6.69 11.57 -1.81
N PRO A 240 -7.73 11.48 -0.98
CA PRO A 240 -8.66 10.36 -1.06
C PRO A 240 -9.48 10.42 -2.36
N HIS A 241 -9.55 9.29 -3.06
CA HIS A 241 -10.46 9.11 -4.18
C HIS A 241 -11.91 9.20 -3.68
N SER A 242 -12.79 9.73 -4.53
CA SER A 242 -14.23 9.67 -4.31
C SER A 242 -14.82 8.49 -5.05
N PHE A 243 -15.70 7.75 -4.40
CA PHE A 243 -16.50 6.70 -5.03
C PHE A 243 -17.81 7.27 -5.57
N TYR A 244 -18.13 6.90 -6.79
CA TYR A 244 -19.32 7.30 -7.56
C TYR A 244 -20.19 6.09 -7.84
N ASP A 245 -21.36 6.28 -8.43
CA ASP A 245 -22.33 5.19 -8.70
C ASP A 245 -21.79 4.06 -9.59
N ASP A 246 -20.84 4.34 -10.47
CA ASP A 246 -20.15 3.36 -11.31
C ASP A 246 -19.21 2.42 -10.51
N HIS A 247 -18.84 2.79 -9.28
CA HIS A 247 -18.08 1.95 -8.37
C HIS A 247 -18.95 0.93 -7.60
N LEU A 248 -20.26 0.84 -7.86
CA LEU A 248 -21.16 -0.03 -7.12
C LEU A 248 -20.67 -1.48 -7.05
N GLN A 249 -20.26 -2.06 -8.19
CA GLN A 249 -19.83 -3.44 -8.24
C GLN A 249 -18.48 -3.67 -7.51
N LEU A 250 -17.61 -2.67 -7.54
CA LEU A 250 -16.36 -2.68 -6.77
C LEU A 250 -16.64 -2.69 -5.27
N LEU A 251 -17.54 -1.83 -4.81
CA LEU A 251 -17.90 -1.72 -3.40
C LEU A 251 -18.64 -2.96 -2.88
N ARG A 252 -19.50 -3.57 -3.70
CA ARG A 252 -20.18 -4.84 -3.37
C ARG A 252 -19.21 -6.01 -3.17
N ARG A 253 -18.06 -5.99 -3.86
CA ARG A 253 -17.02 -7.01 -3.74
C ARG A 253 -16.01 -6.72 -2.63
N SER A 254 -16.16 -5.60 -1.94
CA SER A 254 -15.27 -5.24 -0.84
C SER A 254 -15.59 -6.04 0.41
N ASP A 255 -14.57 -6.57 1.06
CA ASP A 255 -14.69 -7.24 2.34
C ASP A 255 -14.70 -6.26 3.53
N CYS A 256 -14.45 -4.97 3.29
CA CYS A 256 -14.49 -3.93 4.33
C CYS A 256 -15.91 -3.62 4.77
N PHE A 257 -16.06 -3.21 6.03
CA PHE A 257 -17.35 -2.86 6.60
C PHE A 257 -17.84 -1.47 6.16
N VAL A 258 -16.92 -0.57 5.86
CA VAL A 258 -17.21 0.83 5.51
C VAL A 258 -16.34 1.26 4.34
N ALA A 259 -16.83 2.11 3.46
CA ALA A 259 -16.02 2.76 2.42
C ALA A 259 -16.04 4.28 2.53
N ARG A 260 -14.93 4.90 2.14
CA ARG A 260 -14.79 6.35 2.00
C ARG A 260 -13.82 6.72 0.87
N LYS A 261 -14.01 7.82 0.21
CA LYS A 261 -14.93 8.94 0.40
C LYS A 261 -16.07 8.80 -0.60
N ILE A 262 -17.30 8.74 -0.13
CA ILE A 262 -18.45 8.62 -1.04
C ILE A 262 -18.84 10.02 -1.52
N TRP A 263 -19.08 10.15 -2.83
CA TRP A 263 -19.60 11.37 -3.43
C TRP A 263 -21.04 11.61 -2.98
N PRO A 264 -21.41 12.82 -2.51
CA PRO A 264 -22.74 13.08 -1.96
C PRO A 264 -23.90 12.82 -2.91
N HIS A 265 -23.65 12.92 -4.24
CA HIS A 265 -24.64 12.69 -5.28
C HIS A 265 -24.58 11.28 -5.87
N ALA A 266 -23.91 10.34 -5.23
CA ALA A 266 -23.91 8.93 -5.60
C ALA A 266 -25.18 8.23 -5.06
N ASP A 267 -26.35 8.65 -5.56
CA ASP A 267 -27.66 8.24 -5.03
C ASP A 267 -27.89 6.73 -5.09
N ARG A 268 -27.34 6.08 -6.12
CA ARG A 268 -27.42 4.64 -6.27
C ARG A 268 -26.64 3.91 -5.18
N LEU A 269 -25.47 4.42 -4.78
CA LEU A 269 -24.67 3.84 -3.69
C LEU A 269 -25.42 3.95 -2.37
N TYR A 270 -25.90 5.16 -2.03
CA TYR A 270 -26.65 5.37 -0.78
C TYR A 270 -27.90 4.50 -0.73
N ARG A 271 -28.71 4.45 -1.77
CA ARG A 271 -29.91 3.60 -1.81
C ARG A 271 -29.59 2.12 -1.67
N THR A 272 -28.52 1.64 -2.31
CA THR A 272 -28.16 0.22 -2.29
C THR A 272 -27.63 -0.23 -0.92
N PHE A 273 -26.75 0.58 -0.31
CA PHE A 273 -26.05 0.17 0.89
C PHE A 273 -26.73 0.58 2.21
N LEU A 274 -27.72 1.48 2.15
CA LEU A 274 -28.56 1.85 3.30
C LEU A 274 -29.93 1.15 3.26
N ALA A 275 -30.19 0.30 2.26
CA ALA A 275 -31.37 -0.56 2.26
C ALA A 275 -31.18 -1.71 3.26
N PRO A 276 -32.30 -2.23 3.84
CA PRO A 276 -32.22 -3.44 4.65
C PRO A 276 -31.59 -4.59 3.85
N ALA A 277 -30.68 -5.31 4.46
CA ALA A 277 -30.01 -6.43 3.80
C ALA A 277 -31.01 -7.56 3.55
N SER A 278 -31.17 -7.95 2.27
CA SER A 278 -32.04 -9.07 1.89
C SER A 278 -31.31 -10.42 1.80
N GLU A 279 -29.98 -10.43 1.81
CA GLU A 279 -29.14 -11.63 1.68
C GLU A 279 -27.94 -11.56 2.63
N GLN A 280 -27.64 -12.65 3.30
CA GLN A 280 -26.41 -12.81 4.09
C GLN A 280 -25.20 -12.83 3.16
N ALA A 281 -24.35 -11.82 3.24
CA ALA A 281 -23.07 -11.84 2.56
C ALA A 281 -22.13 -12.88 3.22
N ALA A 282 -21.30 -13.55 2.41
CA ALA A 282 -20.31 -14.47 2.95
C ALA A 282 -19.38 -13.74 3.95
N ARG A 283 -19.15 -14.35 5.11
CA ARG A 283 -18.21 -13.86 6.12
C ARG A 283 -16.80 -13.81 5.53
N ALA A 284 -16.30 -12.63 5.27
CA ALA A 284 -14.96 -12.42 4.73
C ALA A 284 -14.17 -11.44 5.60
N GLU A 285 -12.88 -11.71 5.76
CA GLU A 285 -11.97 -10.81 6.47
C GLU A 285 -11.83 -9.47 5.73
N PRO A 286 -11.90 -8.32 6.44
CA PRO A 286 -11.72 -7.01 5.83
C PRO A 286 -10.35 -6.87 5.17
N ASN A 287 -10.35 -6.58 3.87
CA ASN A 287 -9.14 -6.47 3.08
C ASN A 287 -9.15 -5.19 2.22
N PRO A 288 -8.77 -4.02 2.79
CA PRO A 288 -8.80 -2.75 2.07
C PRO A 288 -7.82 -2.67 0.90
N GLY A 289 -6.79 -3.51 0.88
CA GLY A 289 -5.78 -3.53 -0.19
C GLY A 289 -6.25 -4.12 -1.51
N LYS A 290 -7.37 -4.87 -1.55
CA LYS A 290 -7.91 -5.45 -2.81
C LYS A 290 -8.13 -4.41 -3.90
N ILE A 291 -8.44 -3.17 -3.54
CA ILE A 291 -8.66 -2.08 -4.51
C ILE A 291 -7.37 -1.71 -5.26
N ASP A 292 -6.21 -1.95 -4.69
CA ASP A 292 -4.93 -1.55 -5.27
C ASP A 292 -4.64 -2.27 -6.58
N ARG A 293 -5.04 -3.55 -6.71
CA ARG A 293 -4.95 -4.31 -7.96
C ARG A 293 -5.68 -3.64 -9.13
N LEU A 294 -6.89 -3.14 -8.90
CA LEU A 294 -7.72 -2.52 -9.94
C LEU A 294 -7.09 -1.23 -10.46
N PHE A 295 -6.51 -0.44 -9.54
CA PHE A 295 -5.81 0.78 -9.91
C PHE A 295 -4.44 0.48 -10.56
N ALA A 296 -3.73 -0.55 -10.12
CA ALA A 296 -2.47 -0.97 -10.74
C ALA A 296 -2.65 -1.33 -12.22
N LYS A 297 -3.68 -2.11 -12.58
CA LYS A 297 -4.01 -2.44 -13.98
C LYS A 297 -4.25 -1.20 -14.85
N ALA A 298 -4.88 -0.17 -14.30
CA ALA A 298 -5.09 1.07 -15.05
C ALA A 298 -3.78 1.82 -15.31
N VAL A 299 -2.82 1.75 -14.39
CA VAL A 299 -1.48 2.37 -14.54
C VAL A 299 -0.62 1.58 -15.52
N GLU A 300 -0.61 0.25 -15.41
CA GLU A 300 0.17 -0.63 -16.30
C GLU A 300 -0.10 -0.37 -17.79
N ARG A 301 -1.37 -0.20 -18.17
CA ARG A 301 -1.75 0.11 -19.55
C ARG A 301 -1.10 1.39 -20.09
N ARG A 302 -0.76 2.34 -19.23
CA ARG A 302 -0.10 3.61 -19.60
C ARG A 302 1.41 3.48 -19.77
N THR A 303 2.03 2.48 -19.10
CA THR A 303 3.48 2.33 -19.04
C THR A 303 4.05 1.37 -20.09
N ARG A 304 3.27 1.00 -21.12
CA ARG A 304 3.79 0.16 -22.22
C ARG A 304 4.90 0.90 -22.96
N GLY A 305 6.11 0.36 -22.84
CA GLY A 305 7.26 0.82 -23.58
C GLY A 305 7.25 0.36 -25.04
N ARG A 306 8.23 0.78 -25.78
CA ARG A 306 8.43 0.45 -27.18
C ARG A 306 9.84 -0.05 -27.44
N ALA A 307 10.00 -0.96 -28.37
CA ALA A 307 11.31 -1.37 -28.85
C ALA A 307 11.96 -0.28 -29.70
N GLY A 308 13.26 -0.20 -29.65
CA GLY A 308 14.07 0.70 -30.48
C GLY A 308 15.48 0.16 -30.67
N LEU A 309 16.20 0.75 -31.58
CA LEU A 309 17.61 0.42 -31.86
C LEU A 309 18.52 1.53 -31.35
N TYR A 310 19.59 1.13 -30.68
CA TYR A 310 20.61 2.03 -30.19
C TYR A 310 22.00 1.58 -30.60
N MET A 311 22.76 2.54 -30.97
CA MET A 311 24.20 2.34 -31.16
C MET A 311 24.88 2.33 -29.81
N GLN A 312 25.55 1.25 -29.50
CA GLN A 312 26.34 1.12 -28.29
C GLN A 312 27.72 0.55 -28.60
N SER A 313 28.66 1.00 -27.83
CA SER A 313 30.02 0.71 -28.13
C SER A 313 30.76 0.06 -26.96
N ARG A 314 31.60 0.75 -26.31
CA ARG A 314 32.59 0.21 -25.40
C ARG A 314 32.18 0.39 -23.97
N PHE A 315 32.79 -0.39 -23.09
CA PHE A 315 32.72 -0.19 -21.65
C PHE A 315 33.39 1.15 -21.29
N PRO A 316 32.66 2.18 -20.91
CA PRO A 316 33.21 3.52 -20.72
C PRO A 316 33.89 3.68 -19.36
N ARG A 317 34.39 4.88 -19.11
CA ARG A 317 34.96 5.27 -17.83
C ARG A 317 33.85 5.33 -16.75
N LYS A 318 34.27 5.27 -15.48
CA LYS A 318 33.37 5.46 -14.34
C LYS A 318 32.54 6.73 -14.52
N ASP A 319 31.27 6.66 -14.15
CA ASP A 319 30.28 7.74 -14.20
C ASP A 319 30.07 8.36 -15.61
N HIS A 320 30.62 7.76 -16.65
CA HIS A 320 30.35 8.17 -18.02
C HIS A 320 29.01 7.58 -18.48
N GLU A 321 28.14 8.44 -18.98
CA GLU A 321 26.84 8.00 -19.49
C GLU A 321 26.98 7.38 -20.86
N ASN A 322 26.52 6.13 -20.99
CA ASN A 322 26.41 5.44 -22.25
C ASN A 322 25.07 5.78 -22.92
N GLY A 323 25.07 5.64 -24.26
CA GLY A 323 23.81 5.47 -24.97
C GLY A 323 23.07 4.22 -24.50
N LYS A 324 21.90 3.98 -25.08
CA LYS A 324 21.10 2.78 -24.80
C LYS A 324 21.71 1.51 -25.41
N THR A 325 21.12 0.36 -25.09
CA THR A 325 21.61 -0.92 -25.59
C THR A 325 21.43 -1.07 -27.12
N SER A 326 22.17 -1.99 -27.72
CA SER A 326 22.18 -2.22 -29.16
C SER A 326 21.21 -3.29 -29.66
N ALA A 327 20.59 -4.05 -28.75
CA ALA A 327 19.68 -5.15 -29.07
C ALA A 327 18.64 -5.35 -27.94
N PRO A 328 17.50 -5.98 -28.23
CA PRO A 328 16.48 -6.29 -27.23
C PRO A 328 16.98 -7.28 -26.17
N TYR A 329 16.54 -7.05 -24.93
CA TYR A 329 16.80 -7.93 -23.79
C TYR A 329 15.59 -7.96 -22.85
N SER A 330 15.53 -8.98 -21.96
CA SER A 330 14.43 -9.18 -21.03
C SER A 330 14.93 -9.22 -19.60
N VAL A 331 14.27 -8.46 -18.72
CA VAL A 331 14.51 -8.41 -17.28
C VAL A 331 13.31 -9.04 -16.57
N LEU A 332 13.60 -10.01 -15.72
CA LEU A 332 12.60 -10.83 -15.04
C LEU A 332 12.70 -10.58 -13.53
N HIS A 333 11.89 -9.64 -13.05
CA HIS A 333 11.96 -9.21 -11.67
C HIS A 333 11.01 -10.03 -10.78
N GLY A 334 11.58 -10.69 -9.77
CA GLY A 334 10.85 -11.45 -8.76
C GLY A 334 10.48 -12.89 -9.15
N PHE A 335 10.82 -13.35 -10.34
CA PHE A 335 10.49 -14.71 -10.80
C PHE A 335 11.29 -15.78 -10.06
N SER A 336 12.58 -15.55 -9.81
CA SER A 336 13.43 -16.45 -9.04
C SER A 336 13.05 -16.56 -7.56
N ASP A 337 12.35 -15.57 -7.01
CA ASP A 337 11.83 -15.63 -5.64
C ASP A 337 10.57 -16.49 -5.54
N LEU A 338 9.76 -16.56 -6.61
CA LEU A 338 8.47 -17.27 -6.66
C LEU A 338 8.58 -18.70 -7.20
N PHE A 339 9.53 -18.97 -8.11
CA PHE A 339 9.68 -20.25 -8.79
C PHE A 339 11.06 -20.86 -8.56
N GLU A 340 11.07 -22.16 -8.33
CA GLU A 340 12.32 -22.93 -8.25
C GLU A 340 12.95 -23.09 -9.64
N ASN A 341 14.24 -22.82 -9.77
CA ASN A 341 15.03 -22.97 -11.01
C ASN A 341 14.36 -22.32 -12.25
N PHE A 342 13.83 -21.12 -12.07
CA PHE A 342 13.10 -20.41 -13.12
C PHE A 342 13.96 -20.13 -14.37
N ASP A 343 15.22 -19.82 -14.19
CA ASP A 343 16.20 -19.60 -15.27
C ASP A 343 16.34 -20.84 -16.15
N ILE A 344 16.44 -22.03 -15.57
CA ILE A 344 16.52 -23.32 -16.28
C ILE A 344 15.24 -23.59 -17.06
N TRP A 345 14.08 -23.41 -16.41
CA TRP A 345 12.77 -23.58 -17.03
C TRP A 345 12.58 -22.63 -18.21
N LEU A 346 12.88 -21.35 -18.02
CA LEU A 346 12.74 -20.35 -19.09
C LEU A 346 13.70 -20.61 -20.23
N SER A 347 14.96 -21.00 -19.92
CA SER A 347 15.96 -21.33 -20.95
C SER A 347 15.47 -22.47 -21.86
N LYS A 348 14.85 -23.50 -21.29
CA LYS A 348 14.21 -24.60 -22.06
C LYS A 348 13.04 -24.09 -22.90
N SER A 349 12.18 -23.24 -22.32
CA SER A 349 10.98 -22.72 -22.98
C SER A 349 11.31 -21.78 -24.15
N VAL A 350 12.31 -20.90 -23.98
CA VAL A 350 12.70 -19.96 -25.04
C VAL A 350 13.82 -20.47 -25.94
N GLY A 351 14.49 -21.58 -25.58
CA GLY A 351 15.64 -22.12 -26.32
C GLY A 351 16.79 -21.12 -26.45
N GLY A 352 17.06 -20.37 -25.38
CA GLY A 352 18.08 -19.34 -25.29
C GLY A 352 18.76 -19.32 -23.93
N ARG A 353 19.81 -18.51 -23.79
CA ARG A 353 20.52 -18.35 -22.52
C ARG A 353 19.73 -17.43 -21.59
N VAL A 354 19.50 -17.90 -20.38
CA VAL A 354 18.89 -17.12 -19.30
C VAL A 354 19.89 -17.06 -18.14
N HIS A 355 20.25 -15.87 -17.74
CA HIS A 355 21.16 -15.62 -16.65
C HIS A 355 20.40 -15.58 -15.30
N GLY A 356 21.08 -15.90 -14.23
CA GLY A 356 20.64 -15.60 -12.88
C GLY A 356 20.69 -14.09 -12.59
N HIS A 357 21.05 -13.72 -11.37
CA HIS A 357 21.15 -12.32 -10.93
C HIS A 357 22.46 -11.67 -11.42
N LEU A 358 22.42 -11.01 -12.57
CA LEU A 358 23.58 -10.30 -13.10
C LEU A 358 24.05 -9.16 -12.17
N PHE A 359 23.12 -8.57 -11.43
CA PHE A 359 23.35 -7.43 -10.54
C PHE A 359 23.25 -7.80 -9.06
N GLY A 360 23.25 -9.08 -8.72
CA GLY A 360 23.23 -9.58 -7.35
C GLY A 360 24.39 -9.06 -6.50
N PRO A 361 24.31 -9.16 -5.17
CA PRO A 361 25.36 -8.64 -4.26
C PRO A 361 26.74 -9.33 -4.44
N GLY A 362 26.74 -10.54 -4.97
CA GLY A 362 27.94 -11.31 -5.31
C GLY A 362 28.42 -11.14 -6.75
N ARG A 363 29.05 -12.18 -7.27
CA ARG A 363 29.47 -12.27 -8.69
C ARG A 363 28.24 -12.28 -9.61
N ALA A 364 28.39 -11.78 -10.85
CA ALA A 364 27.32 -11.87 -11.84
C ALA A 364 27.04 -13.34 -12.20
N GLU A 365 25.79 -13.76 -12.15
CA GLU A 365 25.38 -15.14 -12.41
C GLU A 365 25.12 -15.34 -13.90
N PHE A 366 26.17 -15.60 -14.68
CA PHE A 366 26.01 -15.90 -16.08
C PHE A 366 25.40 -17.28 -16.31
N ALA A 367 24.65 -17.43 -17.40
CA ALA A 367 24.09 -18.70 -17.83
C ALA A 367 25.20 -19.75 -17.97
N GLY A 368 24.95 -20.95 -17.43
CA GLY A 368 25.94 -22.03 -17.42
C GLY A 368 27.06 -21.89 -16.39
N GLY A 369 27.01 -20.90 -15.49
CA GLY A 369 28.00 -20.69 -14.43
C GLY A 369 29.35 -20.17 -14.94
N GLU A 370 29.37 -19.53 -16.10
CA GLU A 370 30.59 -18.98 -16.71
C GLU A 370 31.17 -17.84 -15.86
N THR A 371 32.49 -17.82 -15.65
CA THR A 371 33.20 -16.72 -14.98
C THR A 371 33.60 -15.59 -15.91
N VAL A 372 33.71 -15.91 -17.20
CA VAL A 372 33.96 -14.95 -18.29
C VAL A 372 32.99 -15.22 -19.43
N PHE A 373 32.00 -14.36 -19.56
CA PHE A 373 30.95 -14.52 -20.56
C PHE A 373 31.40 -14.14 -21.95
N ASN A 374 31.22 -15.03 -22.92
CA ASN A 374 31.68 -14.89 -24.32
C ASN A 374 33.14 -14.45 -24.43
N GLY A 375 34.01 -14.83 -23.52
CA GLY A 375 35.43 -14.49 -23.52
C GLY A 375 35.77 -13.01 -23.34
N ALA A 376 34.80 -12.18 -22.96
CA ALA A 376 35.00 -10.73 -22.93
C ALA A 376 34.51 -10.06 -21.62
N LEU A 377 33.52 -10.58 -20.94
CA LEU A 377 32.90 -9.93 -19.80
C LEU A 377 33.07 -10.79 -18.53
N SER A 378 33.80 -10.26 -17.55
CA SER A 378 34.00 -10.93 -16.26
C SER A 378 32.76 -10.84 -15.38
N ASP A 379 32.55 -11.88 -14.55
CA ASP A 379 31.52 -11.94 -13.51
C ASP A 379 31.85 -11.11 -12.27
N SER A 380 33.01 -10.45 -12.23
CA SER A 380 33.48 -9.67 -11.07
C SER A 380 32.48 -8.58 -10.65
N ALA A 381 32.00 -8.65 -9.40
CA ALA A 381 31.12 -7.62 -8.83
C ALA A 381 31.79 -6.24 -8.84
N ALA A 382 33.06 -6.13 -8.52
CA ALA A 382 33.79 -4.86 -8.51
C ALA A 382 33.84 -4.20 -9.90
N LEU A 383 34.00 -4.99 -10.96
CA LEU A 383 33.98 -4.47 -12.33
C LEU A 383 32.57 -4.06 -12.77
N ARG A 384 31.58 -4.86 -12.45
CA ARG A 384 30.17 -4.56 -12.71
C ARG A 384 29.74 -3.28 -12.01
N ASP A 385 29.99 -3.18 -10.69
CA ASP A 385 29.53 -2.07 -9.85
C ASP A 385 30.35 -0.78 -10.07
N TYR A 386 31.49 -0.88 -10.74
CA TYR A 386 32.23 0.31 -11.20
C TYR A 386 31.43 1.14 -12.20
N ASN A 387 30.70 0.51 -13.12
CA ASN A 387 29.74 1.14 -14.02
C ASN A 387 28.69 0.11 -14.49
N PRO A 388 27.60 -0.08 -13.72
CA PRO A 388 26.59 -1.11 -14.00
C PRO A 388 25.91 -0.94 -15.36
N ARG A 389 25.69 0.30 -15.79
CA ARG A 389 25.10 0.63 -17.10
C ARG A 389 26.00 0.17 -18.25
N SER A 390 27.29 0.41 -18.12
CA SER A 390 28.26 -0.02 -19.10
C SER A 390 28.45 -1.53 -19.13
N PHE A 391 28.36 -2.18 -17.97
CA PHE A 391 28.35 -3.64 -17.88
C PHE A 391 27.21 -4.21 -18.72
N LEU A 392 25.97 -3.71 -18.52
CA LEU A 392 24.80 -4.15 -19.28
C LEU A 392 24.92 -3.86 -20.77
N THR A 393 25.33 -2.65 -21.15
CA THR A 393 25.47 -2.29 -22.56
C THR A 393 26.56 -3.11 -23.25
N ASN A 394 27.63 -3.47 -22.55
CA ASN A 394 28.70 -4.31 -23.07
C ASN A 394 28.25 -5.77 -23.24
N LEU A 395 27.49 -6.31 -22.29
CA LEU A 395 26.85 -7.62 -22.39
C LEU A 395 25.97 -7.69 -23.64
N ILE A 396 25.06 -6.75 -23.81
CA ILE A 396 24.14 -6.72 -24.96
C ILE A 396 24.86 -6.49 -26.28
N TRP A 397 25.90 -5.66 -26.31
CA TRP A 397 26.71 -5.46 -27.50
C TRP A 397 27.43 -6.74 -27.94
N ASN A 398 28.04 -7.45 -27.00
CA ASN A 398 28.77 -8.68 -27.30
C ASN A 398 27.87 -9.85 -27.70
N THR A 399 26.60 -9.77 -27.37
CA THR A 399 25.59 -10.83 -27.62
C THR A 399 24.44 -10.35 -28.48
N ARG A 400 24.64 -9.31 -29.30
CA ARG A 400 23.56 -8.68 -30.08
C ARG A 400 22.88 -9.59 -31.10
N GLY A 401 23.43 -10.76 -31.37
CA GLY A 401 22.82 -11.82 -32.18
C GLY A 401 21.82 -12.68 -31.43
N GLU A 402 21.80 -12.58 -30.10
CA GLU A 402 20.90 -13.31 -29.18
C GLU A 402 20.16 -12.35 -28.27
N ARG A 403 18.93 -12.68 -27.93
CA ARG A 403 18.21 -11.97 -26.87
C ARG A 403 18.70 -12.47 -25.53
N GLN A 404 19.18 -11.58 -24.68
CA GLN A 404 19.60 -11.89 -23.33
C GLN A 404 18.42 -11.76 -22.37
N CYS A 405 18.29 -12.71 -21.43
CA CYS A 405 17.33 -12.69 -20.36
C CYS A 405 18.05 -12.83 -19.03
N PHE A 406 17.66 -12.10 -17.99
CA PHE A 406 18.27 -12.22 -16.66
C PHE A 406 17.29 -11.93 -15.54
N GLN A 407 17.57 -12.51 -14.37
CA GLN A 407 16.81 -12.29 -13.15
C GLN A 407 17.20 -10.96 -12.52
N PHE A 408 16.21 -10.35 -11.84
CA PHE A 408 16.40 -9.12 -11.09
C PHE A 408 15.51 -9.12 -9.84
N SER A 409 15.96 -8.46 -8.78
CA SER A 409 15.21 -8.38 -7.53
C SER A 409 15.56 -7.11 -6.75
N PRO A 410 14.84 -6.78 -5.67
CA PRO A 410 15.21 -5.68 -4.79
C PRO A 410 16.54 -5.87 -4.03
N ARG A 411 17.13 -7.07 -4.08
CA ARG A 411 18.45 -7.37 -3.50
C ARG A 411 19.59 -6.98 -4.42
N ASP A 412 19.31 -6.79 -5.70
CA ASP A 412 20.32 -6.48 -6.72
C ASP A 412 20.75 -5.01 -6.65
N ASN A 413 21.84 -4.67 -7.33
CA ASN A 413 22.28 -3.28 -7.49
C ASN A 413 21.26 -2.50 -8.34
N GLN A 414 20.65 -1.47 -7.76
CA GLN A 414 19.56 -0.70 -8.35
C GLN A 414 20.00 0.44 -9.29
N ASP A 415 21.29 0.66 -9.47
CA ASP A 415 21.83 1.80 -10.24
C ASP A 415 21.47 1.73 -11.74
N CYS A 416 21.06 0.55 -12.23
CA CYS A 416 20.57 0.36 -13.59
C CYS A 416 19.08 0.62 -13.80
N ASN A 417 18.27 0.82 -12.76
CA ASN A 417 16.82 0.89 -12.87
C ASN A 417 16.35 1.96 -13.86
N TRP A 418 16.82 3.19 -13.68
CA TRP A 418 16.47 4.27 -14.60
C TRP A 418 16.97 4.03 -16.03
N PHE A 419 18.17 3.48 -16.15
CA PHE A 419 18.74 3.15 -17.47
C PHE A 419 17.89 2.12 -18.20
N MET A 420 17.53 1.01 -17.54
CA MET A 420 16.68 -0.04 -18.10
C MET A 420 15.26 0.48 -18.42
N ALA A 421 14.65 1.23 -17.52
CA ALA A 421 13.32 1.80 -17.72
C ALA A 421 13.24 2.76 -18.92
N THR A 422 14.31 3.51 -19.19
CA THR A 422 14.36 4.46 -20.31
C THR A 422 14.99 3.88 -21.59
N ASP A 423 15.34 2.58 -21.58
CA ASP A 423 15.87 1.89 -22.76
C ASP A 423 14.74 1.23 -23.56
N PRO A 424 14.46 1.65 -24.81
CA PRO A 424 13.41 1.06 -25.63
C PRO A 424 13.70 -0.39 -26.07
N ASN A 425 14.93 -0.89 -25.90
CA ASN A 425 15.27 -2.28 -26.12
C ASN A 425 14.98 -3.18 -24.91
N ALA A 426 14.72 -2.59 -23.75
CA ALA A 426 14.37 -3.34 -22.55
C ALA A 426 12.93 -3.85 -22.59
N GLN A 427 12.75 -5.07 -22.13
CA GLN A 427 11.47 -5.65 -21.77
C GLN A 427 11.54 -6.06 -20.30
N ILE A 428 10.71 -5.45 -19.47
CA ILE A 428 10.77 -5.61 -18.02
C ILE A 428 9.46 -6.24 -17.57
N SER A 429 9.55 -7.47 -17.06
CA SER A 429 8.43 -8.20 -16.46
C SER A 429 8.62 -8.27 -14.95
N VAL A 430 7.65 -7.81 -14.18
CA VAL A 430 7.74 -7.70 -12.72
C VAL A 430 6.61 -8.46 -12.07
N ILE A 431 6.93 -9.35 -11.15
CA ILE A 431 6.00 -9.89 -10.16
C ILE A 431 6.30 -9.14 -8.86
N SER A 432 5.45 -8.18 -8.49
CA SER A 432 5.68 -7.38 -7.30
C SER A 432 5.32 -8.13 -6.03
N GLY A 433 6.12 -7.92 -4.99
CA GLY A 433 5.90 -8.49 -3.67
C GLY A 433 6.61 -9.81 -3.41
N THR A 434 7.20 -10.44 -4.42
CA THR A 434 7.90 -11.72 -4.27
C THR A 434 9.11 -11.67 -3.34
N TRP A 435 9.66 -10.48 -3.07
CA TRP A 435 10.73 -10.26 -2.08
C TRP A 435 10.40 -10.83 -0.69
N ALA A 436 9.11 -10.99 -0.38
CA ALA A 436 8.64 -11.52 0.91
C ALA A 436 8.79 -13.06 1.01
N VAL A 437 8.80 -13.76 -0.13
CA VAL A 437 8.84 -15.24 -0.18
C VAL A 437 10.13 -15.80 0.43
N PRO A 438 11.33 -15.33 0.05
CA PRO A 438 12.56 -15.80 0.70
C PRO A 438 12.63 -15.46 2.20
N LEU A 439 11.98 -14.40 2.64
CA LEU A 439 11.95 -14.01 4.06
C LEU A 439 11.04 -14.94 4.87
N LEU A 440 9.90 -15.36 4.33
CA LEU A 440 9.03 -16.38 4.93
C LEU A 440 9.81 -17.67 5.24
N ARG A 441 10.69 -18.05 4.33
CA ARG A 441 11.46 -19.30 4.40
C ARG A 441 12.81 -19.16 5.10
N SER A 442 13.16 -17.96 5.56
CA SER A 442 14.45 -17.72 6.19
C SER A 442 14.46 -18.17 7.66
N ASN A 443 15.63 -18.60 8.12
CA ASN A 443 15.87 -18.93 9.53
C ASN A 443 16.30 -17.71 10.37
N MET A 444 16.13 -16.49 9.85
CA MET A 444 16.46 -15.26 10.57
C MET A 444 15.48 -15.03 11.73
N ASN A 445 15.93 -14.31 12.75
CA ASN A 445 14.99 -13.86 13.77
C ASN A 445 13.99 -12.85 13.19
N PHE A 446 12.78 -12.81 13.76
CA PHE A 446 11.69 -12.02 13.17
C PHE A 446 11.95 -10.51 13.15
N SER A 447 12.74 -9.99 14.09
CA SER A 447 13.13 -8.56 14.10
C SER A 447 14.00 -8.20 12.89
N ASP A 448 14.90 -9.08 12.47
CA ASP A 448 15.75 -8.86 11.30
C ASP A 448 14.98 -9.12 10.00
N ILE A 449 14.09 -10.13 9.98
CA ILE A 449 13.13 -10.32 8.89
C ILE A 449 12.33 -9.05 8.66
N ARG A 450 11.78 -8.45 9.72
CA ARG A 450 10.97 -7.22 9.63
C ARG A 450 11.78 -6.05 9.06
N LYS A 451 13.04 -5.86 9.50
CA LYS A 451 13.92 -4.79 8.98
C LYS A 451 14.22 -5.00 7.50
N GLU A 452 14.57 -6.23 7.14
CA GLU A 452 14.88 -6.57 5.75
C GLU A 452 13.65 -6.48 4.85
N ALA A 453 12.49 -6.93 5.31
CA ALA A 453 11.22 -6.79 4.60
C ALA A 453 10.91 -5.32 4.29
N ALA A 454 11.05 -4.43 5.26
CA ALA A 454 10.84 -3.00 5.07
C ALA A 454 11.82 -2.39 4.06
N ARG A 455 13.09 -2.81 4.11
CA ARG A 455 14.13 -2.38 3.18
C ARG A 455 13.81 -2.83 1.75
N LEU A 456 13.50 -4.10 1.55
CA LEU A 456 13.22 -4.67 0.23
C LEU A 456 11.94 -4.08 -0.38
N GLN A 457 10.88 -3.94 0.42
CA GLN A 457 9.64 -3.29 -0.03
C GLN A 457 9.88 -1.84 -0.47
N LYS A 458 10.69 -1.08 0.26
CA LYS A 458 11.02 0.29 -0.09
C LYS A 458 11.75 0.35 -1.44
N ILE A 459 12.74 -0.50 -1.64
CA ILE A 459 13.49 -0.60 -2.91
C ILE A 459 12.55 -0.97 -4.06
N GLU A 460 11.70 -1.97 -3.89
CA GLU A 460 10.72 -2.35 -4.90
C GLU A 460 9.76 -1.20 -5.21
N THR A 461 9.27 -0.50 -4.19
CA THR A 461 8.37 0.65 -4.36
C THR A 461 9.03 1.76 -5.20
N GLU A 462 10.30 2.06 -4.94
CA GLU A 462 11.09 3.03 -5.71
C GLU A 462 11.29 2.56 -7.15
N HIS A 463 11.60 1.29 -7.37
CA HIS A 463 11.71 0.70 -8.71
C HIS A 463 10.38 0.77 -9.47
N LEU A 464 9.28 0.34 -8.85
CA LEU A 464 7.95 0.42 -9.45
C LEU A 464 7.53 1.87 -9.76
N ALA A 465 7.91 2.83 -8.92
CA ALA A 465 7.68 4.24 -9.18
C ALA A 465 8.40 4.71 -10.45
N ILE A 466 9.65 4.28 -10.66
CA ILE A 466 10.40 4.56 -11.89
C ILE A 466 9.68 3.97 -13.11
N LEU A 467 9.26 2.70 -13.03
CA LEU A 467 8.59 1.99 -14.13
C LEU A 467 7.22 2.57 -14.50
N ARG A 468 6.63 3.37 -13.63
CA ARG A 468 5.33 4.04 -13.83
C ARG A 468 5.45 5.50 -14.29
N THR A 469 6.65 6.01 -14.49
CA THR A 469 6.84 7.38 -14.97
C THR A 469 6.51 7.51 -16.46
N MET A 470 6.22 8.74 -16.89
CA MET A 470 5.96 9.05 -18.30
C MET A 470 7.23 8.95 -19.19
N PHE A 471 8.40 8.86 -18.60
CA PHE A 471 9.67 8.78 -19.30
C PHE A 471 10.08 7.36 -19.70
N VAL A 472 9.32 6.35 -19.27
CA VAL A 472 9.58 4.95 -19.58
C VAL A 472 9.46 4.72 -21.08
N LYS A 473 10.52 4.11 -21.65
CA LYS A 473 10.61 3.68 -23.05
C LYS A 473 10.68 2.16 -23.18
N ALA A 474 11.02 1.48 -22.09
CA ALA A 474 10.98 0.04 -21.99
C ALA A 474 9.56 -0.49 -22.17
N ARG A 475 9.44 -1.72 -22.62
CA ARG A 475 8.18 -2.44 -22.57
C ARG A 475 8.04 -3.05 -21.19
N VAL A 476 7.03 -2.60 -20.41
CA VAL A 476 6.86 -2.99 -18.99
C VAL A 476 5.55 -3.74 -18.78
N ARG A 477 5.63 -4.85 -18.06
CA ARG A 477 4.50 -5.58 -17.49
C ARG A 477 4.70 -5.71 -15.99
N ILE A 478 3.67 -5.43 -15.22
CA ILE A 478 3.69 -5.52 -13.76
C ILE A 478 2.46 -6.30 -13.32
N TRP A 479 2.69 -7.39 -12.59
CA TRP A 479 1.66 -8.14 -11.87
C TRP A 479 1.91 -8.02 -10.38
N THR A 480 0.86 -8.05 -9.58
CA THR A 480 1.01 -8.42 -8.18
C THR A 480 1.26 -9.94 -8.11
N MET A 481 1.91 -10.39 -7.04
CA MET A 481 2.17 -11.82 -6.85
C MET A 481 0.87 -12.63 -6.87
N ALA A 482 -0.20 -12.11 -6.30
CA ALA A 482 -1.49 -12.79 -6.29
C ALA A 482 -2.13 -12.86 -7.69
N GLU A 483 -2.12 -11.76 -8.47
CA GLU A 483 -2.61 -11.78 -9.86
C GLU A 483 -1.84 -12.80 -10.70
N PHE A 484 -0.53 -12.90 -10.48
CA PHE A 484 0.30 -13.84 -11.22
C PHE A 484 -0.02 -15.30 -10.86
N ILE A 485 -0.23 -15.60 -9.58
CA ILE A 485 -0.57 -16.95 -9.08
C ILE A 485 -1.96 -17.39 -9.55
N GLU A 486 -2.91 -16.47 -9.70
CA GLU A 486 -4.27 -16.76 -10.19
C GLU A 486 -4.27 -17.33 -11.62
N ASN A 487 -3.39 -16.83 -12.50
CA ASN A 487 -3.29 -17.32 -13.89
C ASN A 487 -1.82 -17.31 -14.39
N PRO A 488 -0.96 -18.17 -13.83
CA PRO A 488 0.45 -18.18 -14.16
C PRO A 488 0.73 -18.62 -15.60
N MET A 489 -0.08 -19.55 -16.16
CA MET A 489 0.13 -20.08 -17.50
C MET A 489 0.00 -19.01 -18.57
N GLU A 490 -1.05 -18.19 -18.53
CA GLU A 490 -1.26 -17.12 -19.50
C GLU A 490 -0.16 -16.05 -19.40
N SER A 491 0.21 -15.69 -18.18
CA SER A 491 1.25 -14.71 -17.91
C SER A 491 2.62 -15.19 -18.44
N LEU A 492 2.97 -16.45 -18.18
CA LEU A 492 4.21 -17.06 -18.65
C LEU A 492 4.22 -17.24 -20.18
N GLN A 493 3.09 -17.65 -20.78
CA GLN A 493 2.95 -17.73 -22.22
C GLN A 493 3.21 -16.36 -22.87
N GLY A 494 2.60 -15.31 -22.33
CA GLY A 494 2.82 -13.95 -22.83
C GLY A 494 4.27 -13.48 -22.74
N ILE A 495 5.03 -13.92 -21.73
CA ILE A 495 6.48 -13.63 -21.61
C ILE A 495 7.27 -14.40 -22.66
N VAL A 496 6.99 -15.69 -22.85
CA VAL A 496 7.67 -16.53 -23.84
C VAL A 496 7.42 -16.01 -25.25
N ASP A 497 6.18 -15.64 -25.59
CA ASP A 497 5.82 -15.08 -26.89
C ASP A 497 6.54 -13.75 -27.17
N GLU A 498 6.69 -12.90 -26.16
CA GLU A 498 7.43 -11.64 -26.30
C GLU A 498 8.92 -11.83 -26.44
N ILE A 499 9.51 -12.85 -25.80
CA ILE A 499 10.94 -13.18 -25.96
C ILE A 499 11.19 -13.75 -27.36
N ARG A 500 10.24 -14.52 -27.90
CA ARG A 500 10.35 -15.17 -29.22
C ARG A 500 9.20 -14.83 -30.19
N PRO A 501 9.03 -13.59 -30.59
CA PRO A 501 7.87 -13.18 -31.39
C PRO A 501 7.79 -13.83 -32.78
N ARG A 502 8.93 -14.33 -33.31
CA ARG A 502 8.99 -14.98 -34.64
C ARG A 502 8.89 -16.51 -34.62
N ALA A 503 8.95 -17.10 -33.46
CA ALA A 503 8.86 -18.54 -33.28
C ALA A 503 8.21 -18.86 -31.93
N PRO A 504 6.90 -18.54 -31.79
CA PRO A 504 6.20 -18.76 -30.52
C PRO A 504 6.25 -20.25 -30.15
N ARG A 505 6.52 -20.53 -28.90
CA ARG A 505 6.47 -21.88 -28.31
C ARG A 505 5.35 -21.91 -27.30
N GLN A 506 4.54 -22.95 -27.36
CA GLN A 506 3.53 -23.16 -26.34
C GLN A 506 4.19 -23.62 -25.04
N VAL A 507 3.87 -22.94 -23.95
CA VAL A 507 4.28 -23.34 -22.60
C VAL A 507 3.50 -24.60 -22.21
N ALA A 508 4.22 -25.69 -21.97
CA ALA A 508 3.60 -26.98 -21.64
C ALA A 508 3.20 -27.08 -20.17
N GLU A 509 3.99 -26.49 -19.28
CA GLU A 509 3.79 -26.57 -17.83
C GLU A 509 4.30 -25.29 -17.13
N VAL A 510 3.68 -25.00 -16.00
CA VAL A 510 4.14 -23.92 -15.10
C VAL A 510 5.39 -24.41 -14.35
N PRO A 511 6.44 -23.57 -14.18
CA PRO A 511 7.57 -23.93 -13.34
C PRO A 511 7.12 -24.18 -11.90
N LYS A 512 7.83 -25.04 -11.19
CA LYS A 512 7.51 -25.39 -9.81
C LYS A 512 7.54 -24.13 -8.94
N MET A 513 6.39 -23.82 -8.35
CA MET A 513 6.27 -22.70 -7.42
C MET A 513 6.83 -23.08 -6.06
N VAL A 514 7.46 -22.11 -5.38
CA VAL A 514 7.86 -22.25 -3.98
C VAL A 514 6.64 -22.42 -3.09
N ASP A 515 6.80 -23.15 -2.00
CA ASP A 515 5.73 -23.31 -1.01
C ASP A 515 5.43 -21.99 -0.31
N LEU A 516 4.16 -21.58 -0.36
CA LEU A 516 3.65 -20.34 0.22
C LEU A 516 2.75 -20.60 1.45
N THR A 517 2.81 -21.79 2.02
CA THR A 517 2.05 -22.13 3.23
C THR A 517 2.35 -21.13 4.35
N GLY A 518 1.31 -20.55 4.95
CA GLY A 518 1.45 -19.55 6.02
C GLY A 518 1.80 -18.14 5.56
N PHE A 519 1.85 -17.85 4.24
CA PHE A 519 2.26 -16.54 3.73
C PHE A 519 1.36 -15.39 4.20
N GLY A 520 0.03 -15.59 4.19
CA GLY A 520 -0.91 -14.58 4.71
C GLY A 520 -0.67 -14.26 6.19
N GLN A 521 -0.42 -15.29 7.01
CA GLN A 521 -0.08 -15.11 8.43
C GLN A 521 1.26 -14.40 8.62
N PHE A 522 2.24 -14.71 7.79
CA PHE A 522 3.54 -14.02 7.79
C PHE A 522 3.40 -12.52 7.51
N LEU A 523 2.61 -12.14 6.50
CA LEU A 523 2.34 -10.75 6.18
C LEU A 523 1.59 -10.04 7.33
N GLN A 524 0.64 -10.72 7.97
CA GLN A 524 -0.06 -10.16 9.13
C GLN A 524 0.90 -9.97 10.32
N ASN A 525 1.83 -10.90 10.55
CA ASN A 525 2.83 -10.75 11.58
C ASN A 525 3.76 -9.54 11.33
N LEU A 526 4.19 -9.31 10.09
CA LEU A 526 4.95 -8.11 9.71
C LEU A 526 4.13 -6.84 10.00
N LYS A 527 2.84 -6.86 9.69
CA LYS A 527 1.93 -5.73 9.92
C LYS A 527 1.73 -5.47 11.42
N ASN A 528 1.59 -6.52 12.22
CA ASN A 528 1.46 -6.41 13.67
C ASN A 528 2.72 -5.82 14.32
N GLN A 529 3.88 -6.00 13.69
CA GLN A 529 5.16 -5.38 14.10
C GLN A 529 5.35 -3.95 13.54
N GLY A 530 4.28 -3.32 13.06
CA GLY A 530 4.29 -1.92 12.61
C GLY A 530 4.82 -1.70 11.19
N MET A 531 4.96 -2.74 10.37
CA MET A 531 5.17 -2.62 8.93
C MET A 531 3.83 -2.49 8.20
N GLN A 532 3.83 -2.00 6.97
CA GLN A 532 2.68 -2.05 6.06
C GLN A 532 3.07 -2.79 4.78
N PRO A 533 2.93 -4.12 4.73
CA PRO A 533 3.19 -4.87 3.53
C PRO A 533 2.21 -4.49 2.42
N THR A 534 2.73 -4.19 1.21
CA THR A 534 1.92 -3.82 0.04
C THR A 534 1.02 -4.96 -0.45
N LEU A 535 1.36 -6.19 -0.06
CA LEU A 535 0.66 -7.44 -0.41
C LEU A 535 -0.57 -7.75 0.46
N MET A 536 -0.81 -6.98 1.53
CA MET A 536 -1.88 -7.31 2.51
C MET A 536 -3.28 -7.39 1.92
N GLY A 537 -3.52 -6.74 0.77
CA GLY A 537 -4.78 -6.81 0.06
C GLY A 537 -5.02 -8.12 -0.69
N ASP A 538 -3.99 -8.89 -0.88
CA ASP A 538 -3.96 -10.00 -1.83
C ASP A 538 -4.01 -11.38 -1.16
N PHE A 539 -3.51 -11.49 0.07
CA PHE A 539 -3.44 -12.75 0.82
C PHE A 539 -4.19 -12.64 2.14
N SER A 540 -5.21 -13.47 2.32
CA SER A 540 -5.97 -13.53 3.58
C SER A 540 -5.31 -14.48 4.58
N VAL A 541 -5.45 -14.16 5.87
CA VAL A 541 -5.02 -15.06 6.95
C VAL A 541 -5.85 -16.34 6.88
N GLY A 542 -5.18 -17.48 6.83
CA GLY A 542 -5.84 -18.81 6.78
C GLY A 542 -6.15 -19.36 5.38
N SER A 543 -5.85 -18.63 4.31
CA SER A 543 -5.87 -19.18 2.95
C SER A 543 -4.45 -19.46 2.47
N ASP A 544 -4.19 -20.72 2.14
CA ASP A 544 -3.00 -21.10 1.39
C ASP A 544 -3.20 -20.69 -0.08
N PRO A 545 -2.36 -19.85 -0.65
CA PRO A 545 -2.42 -19.53 -2.06
C PRO A 545 -1.98 -20.77 -2.87
N ARG A 546 -2.95 -21.55 -3.32
CA ARG A 546 -2.70 -22.65 -4.25
C ARG A 546 -3.01 -22.19 -5.67
N PRO A 547 -2.22 -22.61 -6.68
CA PRO A 547 -2.61 -22.40 -8.06
C PRO A 547 -3.93 -23.14 -8.29
N THR A 548 -4.94 -22.42 -8.74
CA THR A 548 -6.18 -23.02 -9.19
C THR A 548 -5.88 -23.89 -10.40
N THR A 549 -5.89 -25.20 -10.23
CA THR A 549 -6.04 -26.14 -11.35
C THR A 549 -7.42 -25.88 -11.94
N THR A 550 -7.44 -25.13 -13.02
CA THR A 550 -8.66 -24.80 -13.75
C THR A 550 -9.30 -26.06 -14.28
N ASP A 551 -10.35 -26.48 -13.62
CA ASP A 551 -11.39 -27.26 -14.26
C ASP A 551 -12.06 -26.34 -15.31
N ARG A 552 -12.26 -26.88 -16.52
CA ARG A 552 -12.65 -26.13 -17.71
C ARG A 552 -14.07 -25.56 -17.57
N GLY A 553 -14.20 -24.35 -17.05
CA GLY A 553 -15.41 -23.54 -17.10
C GLY A 553 -15.39 -22.67 -18.36
N ARG A 554 -16.35 -22.88 -19.25
CA ARG A 554 -16.56 -22.15 -20.51
C ARG A 554 -16.61 -20.64 -20.31
N PRO A 555 -16.05 -19.83 -21.23
CA PRO A 555 -16.15 -18.37 -21.14
C PRO A 555 -17.60 -17.94 -21.39
N TYR A 556 -18.16 -17.17 -20.45
CA TYR A 556 -19.41 -16.46 -20.66
C TYR A 556 -19.13 -15.25 -21.57
N LEU A 557 -19.63 -15.32 -22.80
CA LEU A 557 -19.81 -14.17 -23.68
C LEU A 557 -20.94 -13.32 -23.11
N VAL A 558 -20.61 -12.12 -22.66
CA VAL A 558 -21.61 -11.07 -22.39
C VAL A 558 -21.81 -10.27 -23.68
N ARG A 559 -23.02 -10.38 -24.25
CA ARG A 559 -23.53 -9.49 -25.29
C ARG A 559 -23.88 -8.11 -24.73
#